data_3a8ede9a08d545141ee863249febd64a
#
_entry.id   3a8ede9a08d545141ee863249febd64a
#
_cell.length_a   1.000
_cell.length_b   1.000
_cell.length_c   1.000
_cell.angle_alpha   90.00
_cell.angle_beta   90.00
_cell.angle_gamma   90.00
#
_symmetry.space_group_name_H-M   'P 1'
#
loop_
_entity.id
_entity.type
_entity.pdbx_description
1 polymer ?
#
loop_
_entity_poly.entity_id
_entity_poly.type
_entity_poly.pdbx_seq_one_letter_code
_entity_poly.pdbx_strand_id
1 'polypeptide(L)'
;GQTGHMEKGMVTTKHAMAFKHTPDYRVEGQDIKVYPGDKVVIKKPSFYIKNFKLLSLPSYTASLRHDKKNKFSIFSLIPKPTYNSDNGIGLHGSTEYPIGKRGEAYLDYRWYSKAGFKPQVGYRHYLPWGTASIGYSKESNEYNDKTVWIEKIGEVRLDTHTYHVAQSPITVRGGVNVGYWKEDSVKGSHKEYYAEVSHDPIKLGKNADLRFLGGYQRDYYGYDGSIRSMPYWGARFQSKVGNRANVWVSYDQRNISYNNSPYRFDTTELPKELVYGGSYKLTRLDDISVSV
;
A
#
# COMPACT_ATOMS: atom_id res chain seq x y z
N GLY A 1 -36.22 0.70 14.15
CA GLY A 1 -35.37 -0.49 14.27
C GLY A 1 -34.98 -0.72 15.71
N GLN A 2 -35.11 -1.95 16.22
CA GLN A 2 -34.76 -2.27 17.60
C GLN A 2 -33.24 -2.16 17.78
N THR A 3 -32.79 -1.41 18.78
CA THR A 3 -31.39 -1.29 19.17
C THR A 3 -31.00 -2.54 19.95
N GLY A 4 -29.96 -3.25 19.49
CA GLY A 4 -29.36 -4.37 20.21
C GLY A 4 -28.44 -3.85 21.33
N HIS A 5 -28.54 -4.40 22.53
CA HIS A 5 -27.65 -4.11 23.66
C HIS A 5 -27.05 -5.41 24.19
N MET A 6 -25.74 -5.43 24.42
CA MET A 6 -25.00 -6.56 24.97
C MET A 6 -24.04 -6.05 26.05
N GLU A 7 -24.11 -6.57 27.26
CA GLU A 7 -23.27 -6.12 28.37
C GLU A 7 -21.80 -6.48 28.17
N LYS A 8 -21.52 -7.64 27.59
CA LYS A 8 -20.19 -8.10 27.21
C LYS A 8 -20.27 -8.82 25.88
N GLY A 9 -19.30 -8.59 25.02
CA GLY A 9 -19.22 -9.27 23.72
C GLY A 9 -17.80 -9.40 23.22
N MET A 10 -17.61 -10.32 22.29
CA MET A 10 -16.36 -10.58 21.62
C MET A 10 -16.57 -10.64 20.11
N VAL A 11 -15.72 -9.97 19.37
CA VAL A 11 -15.62 -10.06 17.92
C VAL A 11 -14.31 -10.70 17.54
N THR A 12 -14.35 -11.71 16.68
CA THR A 12 -13.18 -12.48 16.24
C THR A 12 -13.24 -12.77 14.75
N THR A 13 -12.15 -13.29 14.18
CA THR A 13 -12.09 -13.69 12.78
C THR A 13 -12.95 -14.94 12.52
N LYS A 14 -13.60 -15.00 11.34
CA LYS A 14 -14.52 -16.10 10.97
C LYS A 14 -13.94 -17.52 11.13
N HIS A 15 -12.66 -17.70 10.93
CA HIS A 15 -11.99 -19.01 11.00
C HIS A 15 -11.69 -19.47 12.44
N ALA A 16 -11.67 -18.57 13.42
CA ALA A 16 -11.43 -18.91 14.82
C ALA A 16 -12.62 -19.59 15.51
N MET A 17 -13.83 -19.49 14.95
CA MET A 17 -15.02 -20.13 15.50
C MET A 17 -15.13 -21.64 15.18
N ALA A 18 -14.40 -22.13 14.17
CA ALA A 18 -14.50 -23.52 13.69
C ALA A 18 -13.66 -24.52 14.50
N PHE A 19 -12.69 -24.06 15.29
CA PHE A 19 -11.77 -24.91 16.06
C PHE A 19 -11.66 -24.43 17.49
N LYS A 20 -11.51 -25.36 18.44
CA LYS A 20 -11.35 -25.12 19.90
C LYS A 20 -10.05 -24.37 20.28
N HIS A 21 -9.49 -23.53 19.43
CA HIS A 21 -8.27 -22.79 19.69
C HIS A 21 -8.56 -21.33 19.99
N THR A 22 -7.73 -20.73 20.84
CA THR A 22 -7.77 -19.29 21.12
C THR A 22 -7.66 -18.53 19.81
N PRO A 23 -8.60 -17.62 19.48
CA PRO A 23 -8.53 -16.82 18.25
C PRO A 23 -7.21 -16.09 18.14
N ASP A 24 -6.59 -16.10 16.96
CA ASP A 24 -5.37 -15.33 16.73
C ASP A 24 -5.57 -13.85 16.99
N TYR A 25 -6.82 -13.39 16.84
CA TYR A 25 -7.20 -12.02 16.99
C TYR A 25 -8.63 -11.91 17.56
N ARG A 26 -8.81 -11.09 18.61
CA ARG A 26 -10.13 -10.80 19.19
C ARG A 26 -10.22 -9.37 19.74
N VAL A 27 -11.43 -8.84 19.70
CA VAL A 27 -11.82 -7.61 20.38
C VAL A 27 -12.87 -7.94 21.41
N GLU A 28 -12.60 -7.66 22.67
CA GLU A 28 -13.55 -7.78 23.76
C GLU A 28 -14.03 -6.38 24.14
N GLY A 29 -15.32 -6.24 24.38
CA GLY A 29 -15.90 -4.95 24.78
C GLY A 29 -16.98 -5.10 25.83
N GLN A 30 -17.19 -4.01 26.59
CA GLN A 30 -18.28 -3.86 27.54
C GLN A 30 -19.32 -2.90 26.94
N ASP A 31 -20.59 -3.07 27.34
CA ASP A 31 -21.70 -2.18 26.92
C ASP A 31 -21.70 -1.94 25.39
N ILE A 32 -21.90 -3.03 24.64
CA ILE A 32 -21.98 -2.99 23.18
C ILE A 32 -23.40 -2.63 22.76
N LYS A 33 -23.55 -1.49 22.06
CA LYS A 33 -24.81 -1.04 21.48
C LYS A 33 -24.77 -1.14 19.98
N VAL A 34 -25.64 -1.95 19.40
CA VAL A 34 -25.78 -2.10 17.96
C VAL A 34 -26.98 -1.32 17.49
N TYR A 35 -26.77 -0.37 16.61
CA TYR A 35 -27.78 0.36 15.87
C TYR A 35 -27.82 -0.21 14.45
N PRO A 36 -28.75 -1.12 14.13
CA PRO A 36 -28.75 -1.83 12.85
C PRO A 36 -28.79 -0.88 11.66
N GLY A 37 -27.86 -1.07 10.72
CA GLY A 37 -27.71 -0.24 9.53
C GLY A 37 -27.08 1.16 9.77
N ASP A 38 -26.76 1.50 11.02
CA ASP A 38 -26.13 2.78 11.37
C ASP A 38 -24.74 2.61 11.97
N LYS A 39 -24.64 2.07 13.19
CA LYS A 39 -23.37 1.99 13.92
C LYS A 39 -23.37 0.94 15.04
N VAL A 40 -22.17 0.56 15.45
CA VAL A 40 -21.92 -0.17 16.70
C VAL A 40 -21.10 0.72 17.62
N VAL A 41 -21.51 0.84 18.87
CA VAL A 41 -20.78 1.55 19.92
C VAL A 41 -20.33 0.53 20.95
N ILE A 42 -19.04 0.50 21.27
CA ILE A 42 -18.43 -0.41 22.24
C ILE A 42 -17.72 0.43 23.29
N LYS A 43 -18.06 0.24 24.56
CA LYS A 43 -17.30 0.86 25.66
C LYS A 43 -16.15 -0.04 26.09
N LYS A 44 -15.04 0.58 26.44
CA LYS A 44 -13.81 -0.06 26.94
C LYS A 44 -13.36 -1.28 26.08
N PRO A 45 -13.30 -1.14 24.73
CA PRO A 45 -12.83 -2.24 23.93
C PRO A 45 -11.38 -2.56 24.26
N SER A 46 -11.07 -3.84 24.34
CA SER A 46 -9.73 -4.39 24.52
C SER A 46 -9.39 -5.27 23.34
N PHE A 47 -8.24 -5.02 22.74
CA PHE A 47 -7.74 -5.73 21.56
C PHE A 47 -6.68 -6.74 21.98
N TYR A 48 -6.81 -7.97 21.49
CA TYR A 48 -5.93 -9.07 21.84
C TYR A 48 -5.38 -9.76 20.58
N ILE A 49 -4.12 -10.19 20.65
CA ILE A 49 -3.55 -11.19 19.78
C ILE A 49 -3.30 -12.43 20.62
N LYS A 50 -3.97 -13.53 20.29
CA LYS A 50 -4.05 -14.73 21.16
C LYS A 50 -4.45 -14.32 22.57
N ASN A 51 -3.60 -14.55 23.56
CA ASN A 51 -3.83 -14.19 24.96
C ASN A 51 -3.17 -12.87 25.36
N PHE A 52 -2.46 -12.20 24.45
CA PHE A 52 -1.75 -10.97 24.75
C PHE A 52 -2.64 -9.76 24.46
N LYS A 53 -2.89 -8.95 25.49
CA LYS A 53 -3.65 -7.69 25.38
C LYS A 53 -2.75 -6.62 24.77
N LEU A 54 -3.14 -6.08 23.60
CA LEU A 54 -2.39 -5.05 22.90
C LEU A 54 -2.70 -3.64 23.42
N LEU A 55 -3.99 -3.31 23.49
CA LEU A 55 -4.44 -2.00 23.91
C LEU A 55 -5.90 -2.04 24.37
N SER A 56 -6.31 -1.00 25.10
CA SER A 56 -7.70 -0.71 25.42
C SER A 56 -8.00 0.75 25.11
N LEU A 57 -9.21 1.00 24.64
CA LEU A 57 -9.71 2.36 24.38
C LEU A 57 -10.89 2.67 25.32
N PRO A 58 -11.14 3.95 25.67
CA PRO A 58 -12.29 4.33 26.50
C PRO A 58 -13.63 4.00 25.85
N SER A 59 -13.74 4.21 24.55
CA SER A 59 -14.91 3.90 23.74
C SER A 59 -14.51 3.69 22.28
N TYR A 60 -15.39 3.02 21.53
CA TYR A 60 -15.21 2.69 20.16
C TYR A 60 -16.54 2.75 19.43
N THR A 61 -16.60 3.43 18.29
CA THR A 61 -17.78 3.51 17.45
C THR A 61 -17.44 3.09 16.02
N ALA A 62 -18.13 2.08 15.50
CA ALA A 62 -18.00 1.62 14.13
C ALA A 62 -19.27 1.93 13.33
N SER A 63 -19.17 2.52 12.15
CA SER A 63 -20.31 2.69 11.26
C SER A 63 -20.65 1.38 10.56
N LEU A 64 -21.93 1.02 10.52
CA LEU A 64 -22.49 -0.10 9.77
C LEU A 64 -23.16 0.36 8.47
N ARG A 65 -23.13 1.65 8.16
CA ARG A 65 -23.71 2.18 6.94
C ARG A 65 -22.91 1.69 5.73
N HIS A 66 -23.58 1.05 4.79
CA HIS A 66 -23.02 0.62 3.50
C HIS A 66 -22.92 1.80 2.52
N ASP A 67 -22.60 2.98 3.01
CA ASP A 67 -22.46 4.15 2.15
C ASP A 67 -21.08 4.09 1.48
N LYS A 68 -21.07 3.88 0.16
CA LYS A 68 -19.85 3.80 -0.68
C LYS A 68 -18.96 5.04 -0.60
N LYS A 69 -19.42 6.11 0.06
CA LYS A 69 -18.70 7.38 0.23
C LYS A 69 -17.90 7.48 1.54
N ASN A 70 -18.18 6.67 2.54
CA ASN A 70 -17.46 6.68 3.81
C ASN A 70 -16.51 5.47 3.87
N LYS A 71 -15.30 5.64 3.35
CA LYS A 71 -14.20 4.68 3.49
C LYS A 71 -13.65 4.59 4.92
N PHE A 72 -14.08 5.47 5.82
CA PHE A 72 -13.68 5.41 7.23
C PHE A 72 -14.34 4.21 7.89
N SER A 73 -13.59 3.15 7.95
CA SER A 73 -13.92 1.97 8.75
C SER A 73 -12.92 1.89 9.90
N ILE A 74 -13.43 2.03 11.10
CA ILE A 74 -12.62 1.88 12.30
C ILE A 74 -12.11 0.42 12.46
N PHE A 75 -12.73 -0.55 11.77
CA PHE A 75 -12.17 -1.89 11.63
C PHE A 75 -10.83 -1.92 10.87
N SER A 76 -10.54 -0.92 10.04
CA SER A 76 -9.26 -0.78 9.38
C SER A 76 -8.14 -0.28 10.32
N LEU A 77 -8.51 0.34 11.45
CA LEU A 77 -7.57 0.68 12.53
C LEU A 77 -7.21 -0.51 13.40
N ILE A 78 -7.95 -1.62 13.30
CA ILE A 78 -7.63 -2.83 14.04
C ILE A 78 -6.33 -3.39 13.46
N PRO A 79 -5.25 -3.47 14.27
CA PRO A 79 -3.97 -3.91 13.77
C PRO A 79 -4.02 -5.37 13.32
N LYS A 80 -3.60 -5.61 12.09
CA LYS A 80 -3.41 -6.94 11.54
C LYS A 80 -2.01 -7.42 11.88
N PRO A 81 -1.85 -8.61 12.47
CA PRO A 81 -0.54 -9.17 12.74
C PRO A 81 0.13 -9.61 11.44
N THR A 82 1.42 -9.36 11.36
CA THR A 82 2.31 -9.82 10.29
C THR A 82 3.59 -10.36 10.90
N TYR A 83 4.34 -11.14 10.16
CA TYR A 83 5.66 -11.62 10.56
C TYR A 83 6.59 -11.64 9.34
N ASN A 84 7.80 -11.14 9.51
CA ASN A 84 8.91 -11.43 8.62
C ASN A 84 10.21 -11.60 9.43
N SER A 85 11.20 -12.25 8.85
CA SER A 85 12.48 -12.56 9.52
C SER A 85 13.26 -11.33 9.96
N ASP A 86 13.23 -10.26 9.16
CA ASP A 86 14.03 -9.06 9.36
C ASP A 86 13.46 -8.15 10.42
N ASN A 87 12.15 -7.90 10.35
CA ASN A 87 11.46 -6.96 11.22
C ASN A 87 10.77 -7.62 12.42
N GLY A 88 10.68 -8.97 12.41
CA GLY A 88 10.00 -9.75 13.45
C GLY A 88 8.48 -9.70 13.37
N ILE A 89 7.82 -9.73 14.52
CA ILE A 89 6.36 -9.58 14.61
C ILE A 89 5.99 -8.14 14.29
N GLY A 90 5.02 -7.96 13.40
CA GLY A 90 4.49 -6.66 13.01
C GLY A 90 3.00 -6.52 13.33
N LEU A 91 2.57 -5.29 13.47
CA LEU A 91 1.18 -4.86 13.60
C LEU A 91 0.95 -3.74 12.59
N HIS A 92 -0.04 -3.91 11.73
CA HIS A 92 -0.38 -2.96 10.68
C HIS A 92 -1.85 -2.55 10.76
N GLY A 93 -2.11 -1.26 10.68
CA GLY A 93 -3.46 -0.71 10.56
C GLY A 93 -3.46 0.54 9.70
N SER A 94 -4.57 0.80 9.03
CA SER A 94 -4.73 1.96 8.17
C SER A 94 -6.13 2.55 8.28
N THR A 95 -6.25 3.85 8.07
CA THR A 95 -7.54 4.51 7.97
C THR A 95 -7.46 5.72 7.05
N GLU A 96 -8.58 6.04 6.42
CA GLU A 96 -8.75 7.23 5.60
C GLU A 96 -9.96 7.99 6.11
N TYR A 97 -9.82 9.30 6.26
CA TYR A 97 -10.89 10.19 6.68
C TYR A 97 -11.19 11.22 5.59
N PRO A 98 -12.39 11.21 5.00
CA PRO A 98 -12.75 12.16 3.95
C PRO A 98 -12.85 13.59 4.51
N ILE A 99 -12.22 14.54 3.82
CA ILE A 99 -12.26 15.97 4.13
C ILE A 99 -12.89 16.70 2.95
N GLY A 100 -14.14 17.10 3.12
CA GLY A 100 -14.91 17.72 2.05
C GLY A 100 -15.23 16.75 0.90
N LYS A 101 -15.38 17.28 -0.32
CA LYS A 101 -15.76 16.49 -1.50
C LYS A 101 -14.59 15.84 -2.24
N ARG A 102 -13.39 16.37 -2.07
CA ARG A 102 -12.21 16.01 -2.88
C ARG A 102 -10.95 15.76 -2.06
N GLY A 103 -11.04 15.81 -0.75
CA GLY A 103 -9.90 15.61 0.13
C GLY A 103 -10.07 14.42 1.04
N GLU A 104 -8.95 13.83 1.44
CA GLU A 104 -8.92 12.82 2.48
C GLU A 104 -7.62 12.93 3.29
N ALA A 105 -7.73 12.81 4.60
CA ALA A 105 -6.59 12.53 5.46
C ALA A 105 -6.41 11.02 5.56
N TYR A 106 -5.17 10.56 5.57
CA TYR A 106 -4.85 9.15 5.72
C TYR A 106 -3.85 8.93 6.84
N LEU A 107 -4.00 7.79 7.50
CA LEU A 107 -3.07 7.25 8.46
C LEU A 107 -2.87 5.77 8.16
N ASP A 108 -1.67 5.38 7.83
CA ASP A 108 -1.19 4.00 7.81
C ASP A 108 -0.13 3.88 8.89
N TYR A 109 -0.19 2.85 9.71
CA TYR A 109 0.82 2.62 10.72
C TYR A 109 1.23 1.17 10.76
N ARG A 110 2.52 0.97 10.92
CA ARG A 110 3.15 -0.33 11.11
C ARG A 110 4.03 -0.24 12.35
N TRP A 111 3.94 -1.25 13.17
CA TRP A 111 4.86 -1.44 14.27
C TRP A 111 5.52 -2.81 14.10
N TYR A 112 6.82 -2.85 14.33
CA TYR A 112 7.61 -4.07 14.25
C TYR A 112 8.43 -4.27 15.51
N SER A 113 8.52 -5.51 15.99
CA SER A 113 9.23 -5.83 17.22
C SER A 113 10.73 -5.51 17.16
N LYS A 114 11.34 -5.57 15.97
CA LYS A 114 12.76 -5.24 15.76
C LYS A 114 12.98 -3.84 15.18
N ALA A 115 12.07 -3.32 14.36
CA ALA A 115 12.23 -2.05 13.66
C ALA A 115 11.44 -0.87 14.26
N GLY A 116 10.56 -1.13 15.25
CA GLY A 116 9.77 -0.10 15.93
C GLY A 116 8.62 0.47 15.09
N PHE A 117 8.18 1.69 15.43
CA PHE A 117 7.01 2.32 14.84
C PHE A 117 7.32 3.01 13.51
N LYS A 118 6.51 2.72 12.47
CA LYS A 118 6.67 3.18 11.09
C LYS A 118 5.35 3.80 10.60
N PRO A 119 5.04 5.05 10.91
CA PRO A 119 3.83 5.71 10.48
C PRO A 119 3.94 6.26 9.06
N GLN A 120 2.79 6.34 8.38
CA GLN A 120 2.57 7.15 7.20
C GLN A 120 1.30 7.96 7.44
N VAL A 121 1.41 9.27 7.42
CA VAL A 121 0.30 10.17 7.67
C VAL A 121 0.34 11.33 6.70
N GLY A 122 -0.81 11.74 6.21
CA GLY A 122 -0.87 12.84 5.28
C GLY A 122 -2.28 13.21 4.85
N TYR A 123 -2.31 14.08 3.87
CA TYR A 123 -3.52 14.55 3.23
C TYR A 123 -3.38 14.42 1.72
N ARG A 124 -4.45 13.96 1.05
CA ARG A 124 -4.59 13.92 -0.41
C ARG A 124 -5.75 14.81 -0.84
N HIS A 125 -5.55 15.50 -1.93
CA HIS A 125 -6.58 16.28 -2.60
C HIS A 125 -6.72 15.82 -4.05
N TYR A 126 -7.92 15.39 -4.41
CA TYR A 126 -8.24 14.92 -5.76
C TYR A 126 -8.62 16.08 -6.65
N LEU A 127 -7.77 16.38 -7.60
CA LEU A 127 -7.96 17.41 -8.62
C LEU A 127 -8.65 16.81 -9.85
N PRO A 128 -9.30 17.61 -10.71
CA PRO A 128 -9.87 17.09 -11.96
C PRO A 128 -8.85 16.43 -12.88
N TRP A 129 -7.59 16.81 -12.77
CA TRP A 129 -6.49 16.38 -13.62
C TRP A 129 -5.45 15.53 -12.90
N GLY A 130 -5.56 15.32 -11.59
CA GLY A 130 -4.56 14.58 -10.85
C GLY A 130 -4.80 14.52 -9.36
N THR A 131 -3.76 14.24 -8.61
CA THR A 131 -3.77 14.17 -7.14
C THR A 131 -2.62 14.99 -6.59
N ALA A 132 -2.92 15.88 -5.65
CA ALA A 132 -1.93 16.54 -4.82
C ALA A 132 -1.91 15.90 -3.44
N SER A 133 -0.74 15.66 -2.87
CA SER A 133 -0.63 15.14 -1.51
C SER A 133 0.51 15.80 -0.74
N ILE A 134 0.37 15.81 0.57
CA ILE A 134 1.43 16.19 1.51
C ILE A 134 1.42 15.20 2.66
N GLY A 135 2.60 14.75 3.09
CA GLY A 135 2.66 13.76 4.16
C GLY A 135 4.02 13.60 4.80
N TYR A 136 3.99 12.75 5.81
CA TYR A 136 5.15 12.20 6.49
C TYR A 136 5.07 10.68 6.40
N SER A 137 6.18 10.02 6.12
CA SER A 137 6.23 8.56 6.09
C SER A 137 7.56 8.00 6.55
N LYS A 138 7.51 6.78 7.12
CA LYS A 138 8.66 5.88 7.26
C LYS A 138 8.43 4.67 6.40
N GLU A 139 9.21 4.55 5.33
CA GLU A 139 9.08 3.51 4.31
C GLU A 139 10.31 2.62 4.30
N SER A 140 10.15 1.39 3.82
CA SER A 140 11.25 0.45 3.66
C SER A 140 11.38 -0.02 2.23
N ASN A 141 12.61 -0.32 1.86
CA ASN A 141 12.95 -1.05 0.66
C ASN A 141 14.01 -2.11 1.00
N GLU A 142 14.28 -3.03 0.10
CA GLU A 142 15.38 -3.98 0.22
C GLU A 142 16.63 -3.41 -0.47
N TYR A 143 17.78 -3.61 0.17
CA TYR A 143 19.09 -3.29 -0.36
C TYR A 143 20.10 -4.33 0.12
N ASN A 144 20.74 -5.06 -0.80
CA ASN A 144 21.62 -6.18 -0.47
C ASN A 144 20.99 -7.16 0.52
N ASP A 145 19.79 -7.65 0.24
CA ASP A 145 19.02 -8.59 1.06
C ASP A 145 18.72 -8.10 2.49
N LYS A 146 18.80 -6.79 2.73
CA LYS A 146 18.49 -6.17 4.02
C LYS A 146 17.43 -5.10 3.90
N THR A 147 16.51 -5.09 4.85
CA THR A 147 15.51 -4.01 4.94
C THR A 147 16.18 -2.71 5.35
N VAL A 148 16.12 -1.71 4.50
CA VAL A 148 16.54 -0.33 4.77
C VAL A 148 15.32 0.57 4.96
N TRP A 149 15.42 1.56 5.85
CA TRP A 149 14.32 2.43 6.21
C TRP A 149 14.67 3.88 5.90
N ILE A 150 13.75 4.57 5.23
CA ILE A 150 13.83 6.01 4.98
C ILE A 150 12.71 6.75 5.71
N GLU A 151 13.00 7.93 6.20
CA GLU A 151 12.04 8.87 6.76
C GLU A 151 11.86 10.03 5.77
N LYS A 152 10.64 10.21 5.26
CA LYS A 152 10.26 11.29 4.34
C LYS A 152 9.44 12.32 5.11
N ILE A 153 9.94 13.54 5.15
CA ILE A 153 9.40 14.61 5.99
C ILE A 153 8.82 15.71 5.11
N GLY A 154 7.52 15.98 5.27
CA GLY A 154 6.84 17.04 4.52
C GLY A 154 6.88 16.84 3.02
N GLU A 155 6.79 15.57 2.57
CA GLU A 155 6.81 15.25 1.15
C GLU A 155 5.54 15.76 0.47
N VAL A 156 5.70 16.66 -0.50
CA VAL A 156 4.64 17.18 -1.37
C VAL A 156 4.75 16.48 -2.70
N ARG A 157 3.66 15.86 -3.13
CA ARG A 157 3.59 15.13 -4.38
C ARG A 157 2.41 15.60 -5.21
N LEU A 158 2.64 15.71 -6.51
CA LEU A 158 1.65 16.10 -7.50
C LEU A 158 1.74 15.11 -8.66
N ASP A 159 0.70 14.31 -8.85
CA ASP A 159 0.61 13.31 -9.91
C ASP A 159 -0.55 13.64 -10.84
N THR A 160 -0.36 13.53 -12.15
CA THR A 160 -1.45 13.60 -13.10
C THR A 160 -2.24 12.30 -13.13
N HIS A 161 -3.49 12.34 -13.55
CA HIS A 161 -4.17 11.12 -14.00
C HIS A 161 -3.48 10.58 -15.25
N THR A 162 -3.78 9.33 -15.58
CA THR A 162 -3.39 8.77 -16.87
C THR A 162 -4.34 9.29 -17.96
N TYR A 163 -3.79 9.91 -19.00
CA TYR A 163 -4.55 10.47 -20.11
C TYR A 163 -4.24 9.73 -21.41
N HIS A 164 -5.26 9.48 -22.21
CA HIS A 164 -5.05 9.05 -23.58
C HIS A 164 -4.62 10.22 -24.45
N VAL A 165 -3.64 9.99 -25.31
CA VAL A 165 -3.20 10.95 -26.32
C VAL A 165 -4.20 10.93 -27.48
N ALA A 166 -5.08 11.92 -27.53
CA ALA A 166 -6.20 11.97 -28.47
C ALA A 166 -7.04 10.67 -28.43
N GLN A 167 -7.30 10.07 -29.57
CA GLN A 167 -8.02 8.79 -29.69
C GLN A 167 -7.09 7.58 -29.86
N SER A 168 -5.81 7.75 -29.53
CA SER A 168 -4.82 6.67 -29.65
C SER A 168 -4.85 5.74 -28.43
N PRO A 169 -4.33 4.52 -28.55
CA PRO A 169 -4.14 3.63 -27.42
C PRO A 169 -2.95 4.01 -26.55
N ILE A 170 -2.33 5.16 -26.79
CA ILE A 170 -1.19 5.64 -26.01
C ILE A 170 -1.69 6.47 -24.86
N THR A 171 -1.18 6.19 -23.68
CA THR A 171 -1.46 6.91 -22.45
C THR A 171 -0.22 7.58 -21.90
N VAL A 172 -0.42 8.73 -21.25
CA VAL A 172 0.65 9.51 -20.61
C VAL A 172 0.28 9.86 -19.19
N ARG A 173 1.26 9.85 -18.30
CA ARG A 173 1.15 10.40 -16.95
C ARG A 173 2.49 11.00 -16.52
N GLY A 174 2.46 11.84 -15.51
CA GLY A 174 3.67 12.42 -14.94
C GLY A 174 3.43 13.00 -13.57
N GLY A 175 4.51 13.38 -12.90
CA GLY A 175 4.40 13.96 -11.59
C GLY A 175 5.69 14.60 -11.11
N VAL A 176 5.55 15.28 -9.99
CA VAL A 176 6.64 15.89 -9.24
C VAL A 176 6.52 15.54 -7.78
N ASN A 177 7.66 15.34 -7.12
CA ASN A 177 7.75 15.05 -5.72
C ASN A 177 8.85 15.94 -5.10
N VAL A 178 8.57 16.58 -3.98
CA VAL A 178 9.54 17.40 -3.25
C VAL A 178 9.38 17.15 -1.76
N GLY A 179 10.48 16.83 -1.09
CA GLY A 179 10.47 16.57 0.33
C GLY A 179 11.86 16.63 0.96
N TYR A 180 11.92 16.26 2.21
CA TYR A 180 13.17 16.10 2.94
C TYR A 180 13.30 14.62 3.37
N TRP A 181 14.37 13.99 2.94
CA TRP A 181 14.63 12.57 3.18
C TRP A 181 15.73 12.38 4.22
N LYS A 182 15.57 11.34 5.04
CA LYS A 182 16.55 10.96 6.06
C LYS A 182 16.65 9.45 6.13
N GLU A 183 17.84 8.94 5.90
CA GLU A 183 18.23 7.54 6.07
C GLU A 183 19.51 7.49 6.88
N ASP A 184 19.44 7.02 8.11
CA ASP A 184 20.57 7.04 9.07
C ASP A 184 21.24 8.41 9.17
N SER A 185 22.51 8.52 8.73
CA SER A 185 23.29 9.78 8.70
C SER A 185 23.07 10.61 7.44
N VAL A 186 22.54 10.00 6.37
CA VAL A 186 22.27 10.67 5.09
C VAL A 186 20.94 11.43 5.19
N LYS A 187 20.98 12.73 4.99
CA LYS A 187 19.78 13.59 5.09
C LYS A 187 19.86 14.79 4.17
N GLY A 188 18.78 15.14 3.51
CA GLY A 188 18.73 16.29 2.62
C GLY A 188 17.41 16.44 1.90
N SER A 189 17.25 17.54 1.16
CA SER A 189 16.11 17.70 0.27
C SER A 189 16.16 16.69 -0.87
N HIS A 190 14.99 16.24 -1.30
CA HIS A 190 14.82 15.40 -2.49
C HIS A 190 13.78 16.05 -3.40
N LYS A 191 14.08 16.05 -4.70
CA LYS A 191 13.14 16.49 -5.74
C LYS A 191 13.16 15.45 -6.85
N GLU A 192 11.97 15.02 -7.24
CA GLU A 192 11.77 14.03 -8.31
C GLU A 192 10.82 14.61 -9.36
N TYR A 193 11.11 14.35 -10.61
CA TYR A 193 10.23 14.60 -11.75
C TYR A 193 10.16 13.33 -12.58
N TYR A 194 8.98 12.93 -12.98
CA TYR A 194 8.82 11.79 -13.86
C TYR A 194 7.77 12.02 -14.93
N ALA A 195 7.95 11.38 -16.06
CA ALA A 195 6.98 11.25 -17.13
C ALA A 195 6.98 9.80 -17.65
N GLU A 196 5.80 9.27 -17.89
CA GLU A 196 5.62 7.90 -18.36
C GLU A 196 4.64 7.88 -19.53
N VAL A 197 4.95 7.08 -20.51
CA VAL A 197 4.12 6.75 -21.66
C VAL A 197 3.86 5.25 -21.64
N SER A 198 2.62 4.84 -21.82
CA SER A 198 2.28 3.42 -21.94
C SER A 198 1.27 3.21 -23.07
N HIS A 199 1.19 1.99 -23.52
CA HIS A 199 0.23 1.56 -24.53
C HIS A 199 -0.87 0.75 -23.87
N ASP A 200 -2.13 0.96 -24.25
CA ASP A 200 -3.23 0.09 -23.82
C ASP A 200 -2.89 -1.37 -24.11
N PRO A 201 -3.40 -2.32 -23.33
CA PRO A 201 -3.09 -3.73 -23.54
C PRO A 201 -3.41 -4.19 -24.94
N ILE A 202 -2.39 -4.60 -25.69
CA ILE A 202 -2.54 -5.17 -27.05
C ILE A 202 -3.09 -6.58 -26.89
N LYS A 203 -4.30 -6.82 -27.34
CA LYS A 203 -4.93 -8.14 -27.28
C LYS A 203 -4.37 -9.07 -28.33
N LEU A 204 -3.80 -10.18 -27.88
CA LEU A 204 -3.30 -11.27 -28.71
C LEU A 204 -4.31 -12.44 -28.66
N GLY A 205 -5.39 -12.30 -29.43
CA GLY A 205 -6.53 -13.21 -29.37
C GLY A 205 -7.38 -13.00 -28.10
N LYS A 206 -8.07 -14.09 -27.65
CA LYS A 206 -9.05 -14.01 -26.55
C LYS A 206 -8.41 -14.07 -25.15
N ASN A 207 -7.23 -14.65 -25.05
CA ASN A 207 -6.67 -15.09 -23.76
C ASN A 207 -5.34 -14.42 -23.40
N ALA A 208 -4.72 -13.68 -24.31
CA ALA A 208 -3.41 -13.08 -24.06
C ALA A 208 -3.42 -11.56 -24.30
N ASP A 209 -2.59 -10.87 -23.57
CA ASP A 209 -2.29 -9.45 -23.79
C ASP A 209 -0.80 -9.14 -23.61
N LEU A 210 -0.39 -8.09 -24.30
CA LEU A 210 0.95 -7.54 -24.26
C LEU A 210 0.84 -6.06 -23.87
N ARG A 211 1.68 -5.61 -22.95
CA ARG A 211 1.73 -4.24 -22.46
C ARG A 211 3.14 -3.70 -22.59
N PHE A 212 3.23 -2.42 -22.94
CA PHE A 212 4.49 -1.69 -22.99
C PHE A 212 4.36 -0.41 -22.16
N LEU A 213 5.44 -0.06 -21.52
CA LEU A 213 5.61 1.24 -20.87
C LEU A 213 7.03 1.75 -21.13
N GLY A 214 7.18 3.05 -21.09
CA GLY A 214 8.49 3.71 -21.11
C GLY A 214 8.37 5.03 -20.38
N GLY A 215 9.45 5.51 -19.80
CA GLY A 215 9.43 6.72 -19.04
C GLY A 215 10.80 7.27 -18.77
N TYR A 216 10.78 8.40 -18.08
CA TYR A 216 11.97 9.10 -17.64
C TYR A 216 11.72 9.65 -16.24
N GLN A 217 12.69 9.40 -15.35
CA GLN A 217 12.71 9.95 -14.00
C GLN A 217 14.02 10.74 -13.82
N ARG A 218 13.91 11.86 -13.10
CA ARG A 218 15.05 12.65 -12.70
C ARG A 218 14.93 13.08 -11.25
N ASP A 219 15.98 12.78 -10.50
CA ASP A 219 16.08 13.05 -9.06
C ASP A 219 17.21 14.04 -8.79
N TYR A 220 17.00 14.90 -7.80
CA TYR A 220 17.98 15.84 -7.27
C TYR A 220 18.10 15.62 -5.77
N TYR A 221 19.29 15.31 -5.31
CA TYR A 221 19.59 15.01 -3.90
C TYR A 221 20.36 16.16 -3.26
N GLY A 222 19.74 16.81 -2.27
CA GLY A 222 20.36 17.93 -1.56
C GLY A 222 21.39 17.52 -0.52
N TYR A 223 21.58 16.23 -0.27
CA TYR A 223 22.61 15.72 0.64
C TYR A 223 24.03 15.96 0.11
N ASP A 224 24.26 15.62 -1.14
CA ASP A 224 25.58 15.69 -1.82
C ASP A 224 25.55 16.49 -3.12
N GLY A 225 24.39 17.05 -3.48
CA GLY A 225 24.18 17.77 -4.74
C GLY A 225 24.09 16.85 -5.97
N SER A 226 24.03 15.54 -5.78
CA SER A 226 23.98 14.60 -6.90
C SER A 226 22.65 14.66 -7.65
N ILE A 227 22.72 14.23 -8.92
CA ILE A 227 21.58 14.15 -9.83
C ILE A 227 21.56 12.74 -10.41
N ARG A 228 20.39 12.10 -10.40
CA ARG A 228 20.15 10.85 -11.11
C ARG A 228 19.20 11.10 -12.27
N SER A 229 19.50 10.56 -13.43
CA SER A 229 18.61 10.52 -14.58
C SER A 229 18.41 9.07 -14.98
N MET A 230 17.17 8.64 -15.10
CA MET A 230 16.79 7.25 -15.27
C MET A 230 15.72 7.11 -16.34
N PRO A 231 16.08 7.03 -17.63
CA PRO A 231 15.16 6.50 -18.63
C PRO A 231 14.93 5.01 -18.37
N TYR A 232 13.66 4.61 -18.47
CA TYR A 232 13.27 3.21 -18.25
C TYR A 232 12.23 2.77 -19.27
N TRP A 233 12.14 1.47 -19.49
CA TRP A 233 11.10 0.86 -20.28
C TRP A 233 10.82 -0.55 -19.81
N GLY A 234 9.62 -1.04 -20.06
CA GLY A 234 9.22 -2.37 -19.71
C GLY A 234 8.22 -2.96 -20.72
N ALA A 235 8.19 -4.27 -20.76
CA ALA A 235 7.22 -5.05 -21.54
C ALA A 235 6.71 -6.21 -20.69
N ARG A 236 5.41 -6.44 -20.73
CA ARG A 236 4.76 -7.54 -20.02
C ARG A 236 3.81 -8.28 -20.92
N PHE A 237 4.05 -9.56 -21.06
CA PHE A 237 3.14 -10.52 -21.67
C PHE A 237 2.42 -11.31 -20.60
N GLN A 238 1.11 -11.50 -20.75
CA GLN A 238 0.35 -12.42 -19.90
C GLN A 238 -0.66 -13.20 -20.75
N SER A 239 -0.89 -14.46 -20.39
CA SER A 239 -1.85 -15.32 -21.07
C SER A 239 -2.59 -16.21 -20.07
N LYS A 240 -3.90 -16.35 -20.31
CA LYS A 240 -4.73 -17.36 -19.65
C LYS A 240 -4.60 -18.68 -20.41
N VAL A 241 -4.25 -19.73 -19.71
CA VAL A 241 -4.18 -21.09 -20.27
C VAL A 241 -5.36 -21.89 -19.70
N GLY A 242 -6.37 -22.08 -20.55
CA GLY A 242 -7.65 -22.65 -20.11
C GLY A 242 -8.36 -21.74 -19.09
N ASN A 243 -9.13 -22.35 -18.19
CA ASN A 243 -9.93 -21.63 -17.20
C ASN A 243 -9.25 -21.48 -15.81
N ARG A 244 -8.08 -22.10 -15.63
CA ARG A 244 -7.46 -22.23 -14.31
C ARG A 244 -6.03 -21.75 -14.23
N ALA A 245 -5.32 -21.58 -15.33
CA ALA A 245 -3.94 -21.18 -15.33
C ALA A 245 -3.74 -19.79 -15.93
N ASN A 246 -2.78 -19.03 -15.38
CA ASN A 246 -2.23 -17.82 -15.98
C ASN A 246 -0.73 -17.97 -16.06
N VAL A 247 -0.13 -17.47 -17.14
CA VAL A 247 1.32 -17.36 -17.30
C VAL A 247 1.68 -15.93 -17.64
N TRP A 248 2.85 -15.46 -17.18
CA TRP A 248 3.33 -14.13 -17.49
C TRP A 248 4.84 -14.11 -17.65
N VAL A 249 5.30 -13.16 -18.44
CA VAL A 249 6.69 -12.76 -18.57
C VAL A 249 6.73 -11.24 -18.55
N SER A 250 7.60 -10.64 -17.75
CA SER A 250 7.87 -9.20 -17.76
C SER A 250 9.36 -8.96 -17.87
N TYR A 251 9.70 -7.94 -18.61
CA TYR A 251 11.06 -7.42 -18.71
C TYR A 251 11.04 -5.93 -18.40
N ASP A 252 11.88 -5.52 -17.49
CA ASP A 252 12.07 -4.14 -17.10
C ASP A 252 13.54 -3.74 -17.23
N GLN A 253 13.78 -2.57 -17.81
CA GLN A 253 15.12 -1.99 -17.94
C GLN A 253 15.11 -0.55 -17.47
N ARG A 254 16.09 -0.21 -16.62
CA ARG A 254 16.37 1.14 -16.11
C ARG A 254 17.80 1.51 -16.46
N ASN A 255 17.97 2.59 -17.20
CA ASN A 255 19.30 3.08 -17.57
C ASN A 255 19.65 4.25 -16.67
N ILE A 256 20.54 4.04 -15.71
CA ILE A 256 20.95 5.06 -14.76
C ILE A 256 22.11 5.85 -15.37
N SER A 257 21.91 7.16 -15.53
CA SER A 257 22.94 8.10 -15.93
C SER A 257 23.34 8.96 -14.75
N TYR A 258 24.60 9.39 -14.70
CA TYR A 258 25.24 10.10 -13.60
C TYR A 258 25.44 9.19 -12.38
N ASN A 259 25.15 9.69 -11.18
CA ASN A 259 25.30 8.91 -9.96
C ASN A 259 24.00 8.15 -9.64
N ASN A 260 24.14 7.04 -8.96
CA ASN A 260 22.99 6.41 -8.31
C ASN A 260 22.58 7.23 -7.09
N SER A 261 21.46 6.88 -6.45
CA SER A 261 20.99 7.57 -5.25
C SER A 261 22.02 7.52 -4.10
N PRO A 262 22.24 8.60 -3.33
CA PRO A 262 22.97 8.55 -2.07
C PRO A 262 22.22 7.78 -0.97
N TYR A 263 20.92 7.54 -1.15
CA TYR A 263 20.10 6.75 -0.25
C TYR A 263 20.03 5.29 -0.72
N ARG A 264 20.32 4.35 0.18
CA ARG A 264 20.20 2.90 -0.09
C ARG A 264 18.76 2.52 -0.42
N PHE A 265 17.81 3.17 0.25
CA PHE A 265 16.38 3.00 0.00
C PHE A 265 16.00 3.18 -1.49
N ASP A 266 16.61 4.13 -2.17
CA ASP A 266 16.30 4.53 -3.53
C ASP A 266 17.34 4.06 -4.57
N THR A 267 18.31 3.26 -4.13
CA THR A 267 19.33 2.70 -5.02
C THR A 267 18.71 1.62 -5.90
N THR A 268 18.96 1.70 -7.20
CA THR A 268 18.58 0.65 -8.15
C THR A 268 19.67 -0.41 -8.20
N GLU A 269 19.41 -1.59 -7.65
CA GLU A 269 20.37 -2.72 -7.64
C GLU A 269 20.36 -3.48 -8.96
N LEU A 270 19.18 -3.72 -9.52
CA LEU A 270 18.98 -4.45 -10.77
C LEU A 270 18.53 -3.51 -11.88
N PRO A 271 19.46 -3.04 -12.75
CA PRO A 271 19.10 -2.18 -13.86
C PRO A 271 18.31 -2.92 -14.95
N LYS A 272 18.38 -4.24 -14.97
CA LYS A 272 17.64 -5.11 -15.89
C LYS A 272 17.05 -6.27 -15.10
N GLU A 273 15.79 -6.53 -15.31
CA GLU A 273 15.07 -7.59 -14.62
C GLU A 273 14.17 -8.34 -15.59
N LEU A 274 14.28 -9.66 -15.60
CA LEU A 274 13.36 -10.55 -16.32
C LEU A 274 12.65 -11.42 -15.29
N VAL A 275 11.34 -11.27 -15.18
CA VAL A 275 10.51 -12.08 -14.29
C VAL A 275 9.53 -12.88 -15.11
N TYR A 276 9.45 -14.17 -14.86
CA TYR A 276 8.43 -15.02 -15.47
C TYR A 276 7.80 -15.92 -14.41
N GLY A 277 6.58 -16.32 -14.68
CA GLY A 277 5.88 -17.14 -13.71
C GLY A 277 4.53 -17.63 -14.21
N GLY A 278 3.89 -18.37 -13.34
CA GLY A 278 2.56 -18.90 -13.59
C GLY A 278 1.78 -19.04 -12.29
N SER A 279 0.46 -19.01 -12.41
CA SER A 279 -0.45 -19.35 -11.33
C SER A 279 -1.47 -20.40 -11.81
N TYR A 280 -1.84 -21.29 -10.91
CA TYR A 280 -2.85 -22.32 -11.18
C TYR A 280 -3.89 -22.33 -10.05
N LYS A 281 -5.16 -22.20 -10.41
CA LYS A 281 -6.27 -22.21 -9.48
C LYS A 281 -6.67 -23.65 -9.17
N LEU A 282 -6.36 -24.12 -7.96
CA LEU A 282 -6.67 -25.47 -7.49
C LEU A 282 -8.15 -25.61 -7.17
N THR A 283 -8.68 -24.68 -6.37
CA THR A 283 -10.10 -24.65 -5.97
C THR A 283 -10.67 -23.25 -6.19
N ARG A 284 -11.90 -22.99 -5.74
CA ARG A 284 -12.47 -21.63 -5.75
C ARG A 284 -11.76 -20.67 -4.79
N LEU A 285 -11.07 -21.19 -3.79
CA LEU A 285 -10.46 -20.44 -2.69
C LEU A 285 -8.93 -20.48 -2.71
N ASP A 286 -8.35 -21.49 -3.36
CA ASP A 286 -6.90 -21.74 -3.30
C ASP A 286 -6.27 -21.61 -4.70
N ASP A 287 -5.16 -20.88 -4.77
CA ASP A 287 -4.30 -20.80 -5.95
C ASP A 287 -2.82 -21.00 -5.54
N ILE A 288 -2.04 -21.54 -6.46
CA ILE A 288 -0.59 -21.65 -6.34
C ILE A 288 0.03 -20.75 -7.40
N SER A 289 1.01 -19.94 -7.01
CA SER A 289 1.81 -19.13 -7.92
C SER A 289 3.30 -19.38 -7.72
N VAL A 290 4.05 -19.40 -8.81
CA VAL A 290 5.50 -19.51 -8.83
C VAL A 290 6.03 -18.45 -9.80
N SER A 291 7.06 -17.73 -9.36
CA SER A 291 7.79 -16.76 -10.19
C SER A 291 9.29 -16.90 -9.96
N VAL A 292 10.06 -16.63 -11.01
CA VAL A 292 11.53 -16.62 -11.02
C VAL A 292 12.01 -15.33 -11.64
#